data_526b404ee431d2ca398c92ce5a9862c8
#
_entry.id   526b404ee431d2ca398c92ce5a9862c8
#
_cell.length_a   1.000
_cell.length_b   1.000
_cell.length_c   1.000
_cell.angle_alpha   90.00
_cell.angle_beta   90.00
_cell.angle_gamma   90.00
#
_symmetry.space_group_name_H-M   'P 1'
#
loop_
_entity.id
_entity.type
_entity.pdbx_description
1 polymer ?
#
loop_
_entity_poly.entity_id
_entity_poly.type
_entity_poly.pdbx_seq_one_letter_code
_entity_poly.pdbx_strand_id
1 'polypeptide(L)'
;MKSPLMTLGSTLLASLLCLPAMAQTTEARELARTICKDQSGSAFTACVRQQEQSFNCASMANRQQCEARKQASRECAGLFGWAFRQCTEQKLAQADCSTASDRQRCELNRAATAACRDKAGADHMACLRAQFSGQ
;
A
#
# COMPACT_ATOMS: atom_id res chain seq x y z
N MET A 1 -16.87 -65.46 -1.28
CA MET A 1 -17.47 -64.11 -1.47
C MET A 1 -16.81 -63.16 -0.49
N LYS A 2 -15.84 -62.36 -0.92
CA LYS A 2 -15.05 -61.42 -0.09
C LYS A 2 -15.23 -60.05 -0.68
N SER A 3 -15.91 -59.17 0.05
CA SER A 3 -16.11 -57.77 -0.31
C SER A 3 -14.90 -56.94 0.15
N PRO A 4 -14.32 -56.06 -0.67
CA PRO A 4 -13.34 -55.11 -0.19
C PRO A 4 -14.02 -53.80 0.28
N LEU A 5 -13.68 -53.43 1.50
CA LEU A 5 -14.00 -52.11 2.07
C LEU A 5 -13.23 -51.05 1.31
N MET A 6 -13.95 -50.11 0.72
CA MET A 6 -13.40 -48.85 0.19
C MET A 6 -13.20 -47.85 1.35
N THR A 7 -11.98 -47.59 1.67
CA THR A 7 -11.57 -46.46 2.54
C THR A 7 -11.64 -45.17 1.75
N LEU A 8 -12.64 -44.35 2.05
CA LEU A 8 -12.74 -42.97 1.59
C LEU A 8 -11.72 -42.10 2.37
N GLY A 9 -10.62 -41.79 1.73
CA GLY A 9 -9.65 -40.85 2.22
C GLY A 9 -10.22 -39.43 2.14
N SER A 10 -10.54 -38.82 3.30
CA SER A 10 -10.91 -37.43 3.46
C SER A 10 -9.65 -36.55 3.30
N THR A 11 -9.45 -36.03 2.10
CA THR A 11 -8.49 -34.95 1.87
C THR A 11 -9.11 -33.63 2.29
N LEU A 12 -8.85 -33.23 3.53
CA LEU A 12 -9.08 -31.87 4.00
C LEU A 12 -8.15 -30.93 3.24
N LEU A 13 -8.71 -30.24 2.25
CA LEU A 13 -8.09 -29.07 1.61
C LEU A 13 -7.99 -27.95 2.65
N ALA A 14 -6.82 -27.79 3.22
CA ALA A 14 -6.43 -26.59 3.93
C ALA A 14 -6.23 -25.47 2.90
N SER A 15 -7.32 -24.82 2.52
CA SER A 15 -7.29 -23.54 1.79
C SER A 15 -6.82 -22.46 2.76
N LEU A 16 -5.52 -22.36 2.97
CA LEU A 16 -4.92 -21.25 3.71
C LEU A 16 -5.08 -19.98 2.87
N LEU A 17 -5.93 -19.15 3.38
CA LEU A 17 -6.21 -17.77 3.02
C LEU A 17 -4.92 -16.96 2.88
N CYS A 18 -4.40 -16.84 1.66
CA CYS A 18 -3.52 -15.76 1.27
C CYS A 18 -4.37 -14.48 1.18
N LEU A 19 -4.60 -13.82 2.31
CA LEU A 19 -5.14 -12.47 2.31
C LEU A 19 -4.12 -11.55 1.63
N PRO A 20 -4.50 -10.83 0.57
CA PRO A 20 -3.57 -9.99 -0.15
C PRO A 20 -3.09 -8.84 0.76
N ALA A 21 -1.79 -8.57 0.73
CA ALA A 21 -1.12 -7.50 1.49
C ALA A 21 -1.72 -6.08 1.25
N MET A 22 -2.63 -5.94 0.32
CA MET A 22 -3.39 -4.72 0.04
C MET A 22 -4.44 -4.39 1.11
N ALA A 23 -4.96 -5.37 1.85
CA ALA A 23 -5.98 -5.16 2.88
C ALA A 23 -5.44 -4.35 4.07
N GLN A 24 -4.20 -4.58 4.47
CA GLN A 24 -3.62 -3.95 5.68
C GLN A 24 -3.39 -2.44 5.54
N THR A 25 -3.07 -1.94 4.34
CA THR A 25 -2.94 -0.49 4.11
C THR A 25 -4.29 0.22 4.09
N THR A 26 -5.35 -0.49 3.74
CA THR A 26 -6.72 0.02 3.74
C THR A 26 -7.25 0.14 5.17
N GLU A 27 -6.99 -0.86 6.01
CA GLU A 27 -7.40 -0.87 7.43
C GLU A 27 -6.75 0.26 8.23
N ALA A 28 -5.45 0.52 8.04
CA ALA A 28 -4.75 1.60 8.72
C ALA A 28 -5.33 2.98 8.36
N ARG A 29 -5.64 3.18 7.10
CA ARG A 29 -6.24 4.43 6.61
C ARG A 29 -7.68 4.58 7.08
N GLU A 30 -8.45 3.50 7.11
CA GLU A 30 -9.81 3.49 7.61
C GLU A 30 -9.86 3.77 9.12
N LEU A 31 -8.96 3.17 9.89
CA LEU A 31 -8.80 3.45 11.31
C LEU A 31 -8.44 4.93 11.54
N ALA A 32 -7.50 5.48 10.79
CA ALA A 32 -7.13 6.88 10.87
C ALA A 32 -8.32 7.80 10.59
N ARG A 33 -9.14 7.51 9.58
CA ARG A 33 -10.36 8.25 9.27
C ARG A 33 -11.38 8.16 10.40
N THR A 34 -11.54 7.00 11.00
CA THR A 34 -12.46 6.79 12.12
C THR A 34 -12.04 7.59 13.35
N ILE A 35 -10.75 7.64 13.66
CA ILE A 35 -10.21 8.45 14.76
C ILE A 35 -10.43 9.95 14.51
N CYS A 36 -10.31 10.39 13.27
CA CYS A 36 -10.38 11.80 12.88
C CYS A 36 -11.79 12.27 12.44
N LYS A 37 -12.82 11.42 12.56
CA LYS A 37 -14.16 11.65 12.00
C LYS A 37 -14.86 12.95 12.43
N ASP A 38 -14.52 13.43 13.64
CA ASP A 38 -15.12 14.64 14.21
C ASP A 38 -14.44 15.94 13.74
N GLN A 39 -13.44 15.82 12.87
CA GLN A 39 -12.73 16.94 12.27
C GLN A 39 -13.16 17.13 10.80
N SER A 40 -12.96 18.32 10.26
CA SER A 40 -13.29 18.63 8.87
C SER A 40 -12.20 19.47 8.18
N GLY A 41 -12.24 19.50 6.86
CA GLY A 41 -11.33 20.31 6.04
C GLY A 41 -9.85 19.99 6.28
N SER A 42 -9.04 21.02 6.47
CA SER A 42 -7.59 20.88 6.70
C SER A 42 -7.26 20.19 8.01
N ALA A 43 -8.08 20.37 9.06
CA ALA A 43 -7.90 19.72 10.35
C ALA A 43 -8.07 18.19 10.24
N PHE A 44 -9.09 17.73 9.50
CA PHE A 44 -9.26 16.29 9.20
C PHE A 44 -8.04 15.72 8.48
N THR A 45 -7.57 16.42 7.44
CA THR A 45 -6.40 15.99 6.66
C THR A 45 -5.14 15.93 7.52
N ALA A 46 -4.92 16.93 8.39
CA ALA A 46 -3.79 16.94 9.31
C ALA A 46 -3.85 15.79 10.32
N CYS A 47 -5.03 15.55 10.91
CA CYS A 47 -5.27 14.44 11.83
C CYS A 47 -4.98 13.08 11.17
N VAL A 48 -5.54 12.81 10.00
CA VAL A 48 -5.31 11.54 9.27
C VAL A 48 -3.81 11.33 9.00
N ARG A 49 -3.10 12.38 8.56
CA ARG A 49 -1.65 12.30 8.37
C ARG A 49 -0.90 11.98 9.65
N GLN A 50 -1.28 12.59 10.77
CA GLN A 50 -0.67 12.33 12.07
C GLN A 50 -0.87 10.87 12.48
N GLN A 51 -2.07 10.32 12.28
CA GLN A 51 -2.34 8.90 12.55
C GLN A 51 -1.52 7.98 11.64
N GLU A 52 -1.43 8.29 10.34
CA GLU A 52 -0.58 7.53 9.40
C GLU A 52 0.91 7.59 9.80
N GLN A 53 1.39 8.70 10.37
CA GLN A 53 2.76 8.85 10.89
C GLN A 53 3.03 7.99 12.12
N SER A 54 2.05 7.80 13.00
CA SER A 54 2.17 6.99 14.22
C SER A 54 2.14 5.48 13.94
N PHE A 55 1.78 5.07 12.72
CA PHE A 55 1.62 3.66 12.37
C PHE A 55 2.94 2.89 12.46
N ASN A 56 2.89 1.69 13.05
CA ASN A 56 4.06 0.83 13.15
C ASN A 56 4.22 -0.02 11.87
N CYS A 57 5.22 0.28 11.08
CA CYS A 57 5.53 -0.47 9.86
C CYS A 57 6.13 -1.86 10.11
N ALA A 58 6.55 -2.17 11.33
CA ALA A 58 7.23 -3.43 11.65
C ALA A 58 6.33 -4.66 11.43
N SER A 59 5.01 -4.50 11.60
CA SER A 59 4.01 -5.56 11.40
C SER A 59 3.51 -5.70 9.97
N MET A 60 3.97 -4.84 9.05
CA MET A 60 3.48 -4.83 7.68
C MET A 60 4.26 -5.79 6.78
N ALA A 61 3.54 -6.45 5.85
CA ALA A 61 4.14 -7.35 4.86
C ALA A 61 5.20 -6.66 3.99
N ASN A 62 5.05 -5.36 3.73
CA ASN A 62 6.06 -4.54 3.05
C ASN A 62 6.48 -3.37 3.95
N ARG A 63 7.26 -3.69 4.97
CA ARG A 63 7.79 -2.72 5.94
C ARG A 63 8.51 -1.56 5.27
N GLN A 64 9.39 -1.84 4.31
CA GLN A 64 10.20 -0.81 3.67
C GLN A 64 9.36 0.19 2.88
N GLN A 65 8.35 -0.27 2.14
CA GLN A 65 7.43 0.63 1.44
C GLN A 65 6.62 1.49 2.42
N CYS A 66 6.21 0.93 3.56
CA CYS A 66 5.55 1.66 4.62
C CYS A 66 6.45 2.77 5.18
N GLU A 67 7.71 2.46 5.51
CA GLU A 67 8.68 3.42 6.04
C GLU A 67 9.00 4.52 4.99
N ALA A 68 9.20 4.15 3.71
CA ALA A 68 9.42 5.11 2.64
C ALA A 68 8.24 6.08 2.49
N ARG A 69 7.00 5.60 2.58
CA ARG A 69 5.81 6.46 2.54
C ARG A 69 5.71 7.39 3.76
N LYS A 70 6.02 6.89 4.95
CA LYS A 70 6.05 7.72 6.16
C LYS A 70 7.10 8.81 6.04
N GLN A 71 8.28 8.48 5.55
CA GLN A 71 9.34 9.45 5.33
C GLN A 71 8.95 10.50 4.29
N ALA A 72 8.46 10.09 3.11
CA ALA A 72 7.97 10.98 2.07
C ALA A 72 6.88 11.93 2.61
N SER A 73 5.94 11.41 3.41
CA SER A 73 4.89 12.21 4.03
C SER A 73 5.44 13.24 5.02
N ARG A 74 6.48 12.91 5.79
CA ARG A 74 7.16 13.85 6.70
C ARG A 74 7.90 14.94 5.94
N GLU A 75 8.65 14.57 4.90
CA GLU A 75 9.42 15.51 4.09
C GLU A 75 8.53 16.48 3.30
N CYS A 76 7.31 16.06 2.98
CA CYS A 76 6.30 16.86 2.30
C CYS A 76 5.30 17.52 3.27
N ALA A 77 5.57 17.50 4.58
CA ALA A 77 4.71 18.13 5.57
C ALA A 77 4.52 19.63 5.26
N GLY A 78 3.31 20.13 5.46
CA GLY A 78 2.96 21.53 5.14
C GLY A 78 2.41 21.74 3.73
N LEU A 79 2.58 20.79 2.82
CA LEU A 79 1.90 20.80 1.53
C LEU A 79 0.52 20.14 1.61
N PHE A 80 -0.41 20.58 0.74
CA PHE A 80 -1.78 20.07 0.70
C PHE A 80 -2.21 19.72 -0.73
N GLY A 81 -3.24 18.88 -0.84
CA GLY A 81 -3.86 18.53 -2.11
C GLY A 81 -2.87 17.99 -3.14
N TRP A 82 -2.88 18.58 -4.32
CA TRP A 82 -2.04 18.16 -5.43
C TRP A 82 -0.54 18.31 -5.14
N ALA A 83 -0.12 19.45 -4.54
CA ALA A 83 1.27 19.70 -4.21
C ALA A 83 1.86 18.65 -3.24
N PHE A 84 1.07 18.24 -2.23
CA PHE A 84 1.46 17.16 -1.32
C PHE A 84 1.65 15.83 -2.06
N ARG A 85 0.71 15.49 -2.94
CA ARG A 85 0.79 14.27 -3.72
C ARG A 85 2.01 14.26 -4.65
N GLN A 86 2.22 15.32 -5.41
CA GLN A 86 3.41 15.44 -6.28
C GLN A 86 4.72 15.27 -5.50
N CYS A 87 4.83 15.95 -4.36
CA CYS A 87 6.02 15.85 -3.52
C CYS A 87 6.23 14.42 -3.03
N THR A 88 5.20 13.76 -2.49
CA THR A 88 5.31 12.37 -1.98
C THR A 88 5.63 11.39 -3.09
N GLU A 89 5.04 11.51 -4.26
CA GLU A 89 5.33 10.66 -5.42
C GLU A 89 6.78 10.85 -5.91
N GLN A 90 7.28 12.10 -5.94
CA GLN A 90 8.67 12.37 -6.29
C GLN A 90 9.63 11.71 -5.30
N LYS A 91 9.36 11.78 -4.00
CA LYS A 91 10.18 11.12 -2.96
C LYS A 91 10.14 9.60 -3.10
N LEU A 92 8.97 9.02 -3.34
CA LEU A 92 8.81 7.58 -3.55
C LEU A 92 9.49 7.09 -4.84
N ALA A 93 9.50 7.90 -5.90
CA ALA A 93 10.23 7.60 -7.13
C ALA A 93 11.76 7.57 -6.94
N GLN A 94 12.27 8.18 -5.87
CA GLN A 94 13.68 8.19 -5.49
C GLN A 94 14.03 7.14 -4.42
N ALA A 95 13.06 6.33 -3.98
CA ALA A 95 13.27 5.34 -2.93
C ALA A 95 14.35 4.32 -3.32
N ASP A 96 15.22 3.99 -2.36
CA ASP A 96 16.22 2.95 -2.53
C ASP A 96 15.58 1.56 -2.42
N CYS A 97 15.71 0.77 -3.46
CA CYS A 97 15.21 -0.60 -3.52
C CYS A 97 16.27 -1.66 -3.20
N SER A 98 17.51 -1.28 -2.90
CA SER A 98 18.62 -2.23 -2.70
C SER A 98 18.38 -3.18 -1.53
N THR A 99 17.69 -2.70 -0.47
CA THR A 99 17.40 -3.44 0.75
C THR A 99 15.94 -3.94 0.82
N ALA A 100 15.17 -3.79 -0.28
CA ALA A 100 13.78 -4.22 -0.31
C ALA A 100 13.65 -5.74 -0.23
N SER A 101 12.71 -6.24 0.56
CA SER A 101 12.39 -7.68 0.64
C SER A 101 11.92 -8.24 -0.71
N ASP A 102 11.26 -7.41 -1.51
CA ASP A 102 10.91 -7.67 -2.91
C ASP A 102 11.45 -6.50 -3.76
N ARG A 103 12.68 -6.65 -4.22
CA ARG A 103 13.38 -5.64 -5.01
C ARG A 103 12.68 -5.37 -6.33
N GLN A 104 12.26 -6.41 -7.04
CA GLN A 104 11.59 -6.27 -8.33
C GLN A 104 10.31 -5.43 -8.20
N ARG A 105 9.49 -5.75 -7.19
CA ARG A 105 8.26 -4.99 -6.92
C ARG A 105 8.52 -3.55 -6.49
N CYS A 106 9.58 -3.32 -5.70
CA CYS A 106 9.99 -1.97 -5.33
C CYS A 106 10.39 -1.15 -6.56
N GLU A 107 11.24 -1.70 -7.43
CA GLU A 107 11.69 -1.05 -8.67
C GLU A 107 10.53 -0.77 -9.61
N LEU A 108 9.58 -1.70 -9.74
CA LEU A 108 8.37 -1.53 -10.52
C LEU A 108 7.51 -0.38 -9.98
N ASN A 109 7.25 -0.35 -8.67
CA ASN A 109 6.49 0.73 -8.03
C ASN A 109 7.16 2.09 -8.24
N ARG A 110 8.50 2.14 -8.11
CA ARG A 110 9.29 3.34 -8.35
C ARG A 110 9.16 3.83 -9.79
N ALA A 111 9.31 2.93 -10.76
CA ALA A 111 9.20 3.25 -12.18
C ALA A 111 7.77 3.71 -12.55
N ALA A 112 6.74 3.02 -12.05
CA ALA A 112 5.34 3.39 -12.25
C ALA A 112 5.02 4.79 -11.68
N THR A 113 5.50 5.06 -10.45
CA THR A 113 5.34 6.37 -9.82
C THR A 113 6.01 7.48 -10.63
N ALA A 114 7.24 7.24 -11.11
CA ALA A 114 7.97 8.20 -11.94
C ALA A 114 7.26 8.45 -13.28
N ALA A 115 6.76 7.40 -13.94
CA ALA A 115 6.08 7.49 -15.23
C ALA A 115 4.73 8.23 -15.15
N CYS A 116 4.05 8.17 -14.00
CA CYS A 116 2.71 8.69 -13.83
C CYS A 116 2.63 10.00 -13.03
N ARG A 117 3.75 10.53 -12.56
CA ARG A 117 3.82 11.69 -11.64
C ARG A 117 3.14 12.96 -12.15
N ASP A 118 3.18 13.19 -13.49
CA ASP A 118 2.65 14.41 -14.10
C ASP A 118 1.14 14.31 -14.43
N LYS A 119 0.52 13.17 -14.10
CA LYS A 119 -0.91 12.91 -14.31
C LYS A 119 -1.71 13.12 -13.03
N ALA A 120 -2.99 13.48 -13.16
CA ALA A 120 -3.88 13.76 -12.05
C ALA A 120 -5.19 12.96 -12.13
N GLY A 121 -5.86 12.76 -11.00
CA GLY A 121 -7.19 12.17 -10.92
C GLY A 121 -7.31 10.81 -11.61
N ALA A 122 -8.27 10.67 -12.50
CA ALA A 122 -8.55 9.44 -13.23
C ALA A 122 -7.39 9.02 -14.15
N ASP A 123 -6.71 9.98 -14.79
CA ASP A 123 -5.58 9.72 -15.69
C ASP A 123 -4.37 9.17 -14.92
N HIS A 124 -4.12 9.65 -13.71
CA HIS A 124 -3.08 9.10 -12.84
C HIS A 124 -3.37 7.63 -12.49
N MET A 125 -4.60 7.33 -12.10
CA MET A 125 -5.02 5.96 -11.77
C MET A 125 -4.99 5.03 -12.99
N ALA A 126 -5.36 5.53 -14.18
CA ALA A 126 -5.28 4.78 -15.44
C ALA A 126 -3.82 4.49 -15.81
N CYS A 127 -2.94 5.48 -15.66
CA CYS A 127 -1.51 5.33 -15.90
C CYS A 127 -0.90 4.26 -14.98
N LEU A 128 -1.15 4.34 -13.67
CA LEU A 128 -0.64 3.33 -12.73
C LEU A 128 -1.13 1.93 -13.07
N ARG A 129 -2.42 1.76 -13.39
CA ARG A 129 -2.95 0.46 -13.81
C ARG A 129 -2.24 -0.08 -15.05
N ALA A 130 -1.99 0.77 -16.05
CA ALA A 130 -1.29 0.37 -17.27
C ALA A 130 0.13 -0.12 -17.00
N GLN A 131 0.86 0.50 -16.03
CA GLN A 131 2.20 0.06 -15.64
C GLN A 131 2.22 -1.33 -14.98
N PHE A 132 1.14 -1.71 -14.27
CA PHE A 132 1.05 -2.98 -13.57
C PHE A 132 0.37 -4.10 -14.37
N SER A 133 -0.39 -3.79 -15.43
CA SER A 133 -1.11 -4.79 -16.24
C SER A 133 -0.27 -5.41 -17.37
N GLY A 134 0.90 -4.88 -17.64
CA GLY A 134 1.82 -5.36 -18.67
C GLY A 134 2.82 -6.44 -18.23
N GLN A 135 2.60 -7.06 -17.05
CA GLN A 135 3.54 -8.06 -16.49
C GLN A 135 2.93 -9.41 -16.24
#